data_89c7e43733c3552f3b7e65b7d078a3d9
#
_entry.id   89c7e43733c3552f3b7e65b7d078a3d9
#
_cell.length_a   1.000
_cell.length_b   1.000
_cell.length_c   1.000
_cell.angle_alpha   90.00
_cell.angle_beta   90.00
_cell.angle_gamma   90.00
#
_symmetry.space_group_name_H-M   'P 1'
#
loop_
_entity.id
_entity.type
_entity.pdbx_description
1 polymer ?
#
loop_
_entity_poly.entity_id
_entity_poly.type
_entity_poly.pdbx_seq_one_letter_code
_entity_poly.pdbx_strand_id
1 'polypeptide(L)'
;MKNILLFLFCFPLSIMYAQPKFTVADVFTDNMVLQRDAKVRIWGKATNGEKIQLLFNGQHKQCLSLNGQWEITLDPMAYGGPYEMKIRLDGDTVTFKNVLVGDVWLAGGQSNMEWTMRRVKDATSQIADADYPEIRYYKAPRVFYSSHQVPKGDWRVCSSVTVPEFSAIAYYFARNVYKEIGVPIGIIQCPVGGTTIEAWMSRETLLADKRHKPIIENYDSIVSSYGTRYEALYTEWENNKAIYDQATKEQQSRSVFEKTTGSMLIGSLLLLFLLQAVFGAGGIRALPFS
;
A
#
# COMPACT_ATOMS: atom_id res chain seq x y z
N MET A 1 -14.47 -51.32 47.49
CA MET A 1 -14.65 -49.89 47.18
C MET A 1 -13.97 -49.64 45.82
N LYS A 2 -14.75 -49.53 44.77
CA LYS A 2 -14.24 -49.34 43.38
C LYS A 2 -14.18 -47.83 43.09
N ASN A 3 -13.01 -47.28 42.92
CA ASN A 3 -12.81 -45.91 42.51
C ASN A 3 -13.02 -45.79 40.99
N ILE A 4 -14.07 -45.09 40.58
CA ILE A 4 -14.35 -44.73 39.20
C ILE A 4 -13.60 -43.42 38.95
N LEU A 5 -12.54 -43.49 38.15
CA LEU A 5 -11.80 -42.29 37.64
C LEU A 5 -12.57 -41.74 36.45
N LEU A 6 -13.19 -40.59 36.63
CA LEU A 6 -13.91 -39.87 35.57
C LEU A 6 -12.88 -39.04 34.76
N PHE A 7 -12.54 -39.51 33.56
CA PHE A 7 -11.75 -38.74 32.61
C PHE A 7 -12.62 -37.67 31.94
N LEU A 8 -12.49 -36.41 32.35
CA LEU A 8 -13.05 -35.28 31.62
C LEU A 8 -12.21 -35.04 30.35
N PHE A 9 -12.75 -35.44 29.20
CA PHE A 9 -12.20 -35.11 27.90
C PHE A 9 -12.54 -33.63 27.58
N CYS A 10 -11.62 -32.70 27.85
CA CYS A 10 -11.69 -31.34 27.34
C CYS A 10 -11.38 -31.36 25.83
N PHE A 11 -12.42 -31.37 25.00
CA PHE A 11 -12.27 -31.07 23.58
C PHE A 11 -11.94 -29.58 23.41
N PRO A 12 -10.79 -29.23 22.81
CA PRO A 12 -10.55 -27.83 22.45
C PRO A 12 -11.59 -27.44 21.39
N LEU A 13 -12.50 -26.52 21.74
CA LEU A 13 -13.35 -25.84 20.76
C LEU A 13 -12.45 -24.99 19.86
N SER A 14 -11.99 -25.57 18.75
CA SER A 14 -11.33 -24.79 17.69
C SER A 14 -12.38 -23.87 17.09
N ILE A 15 -12.34 -22.60 17.45
CA ILE A 15 -13.13 -21.55 16.78
C ILE A 15 -12.57 -21.46 15.36
N MET A 16 -13.18 -22.18 14.43
CA MET A 16 -12.94 -21.97 12.99
C MET A 16 -13.49 -20.59 12.65
N TYR A 17 -12.62 -19.62 12.52
CA TYR A 17 -12.97 -18.37 11.85
C TYR A 17 -13.32 -18.70 10.40
N ALA A 18 -14.59 -18.67 10.07
CA ALA A 18 -15.04 -18.82 8.69
C ALA A 18 -14.38 -17.69 7.87
N GLN A 19 -13.62 -18.04 6.85
CA GLN A 19 -13.08 -17.08 5.90
C GLN A 19 -14.27 -16.37 5.21
N PRO A 20 -14.21 -15.05 5.01
CA PRO A 20 -15.30 -14.35 4.35
C PRO A 20 -15.53 -14.96 2.96
N LYS A 21 -16.79 -15.21 2.60
CA LYS A 21 -17.19 -15.80 1.31
C LYS A 21 -16.71 -14.99 0.13
N PHE A 22 -16.51 -13.69 0.31
CA PHE A 22 -15.96 -12.80 -0.70
C PHE A 22 -15.14 -11.68 -0.07
N THR A 23 -14.27 -11.07 -0.85
CA THR A 23 -13.53 -9.87 -0.48
C THR A 23 -13.68 -8.81 -1.57
N VAL A 24 -13.52 -7.55 -1.17
CA VAL A 24 -13.40 -6.41 -2.07
C VAL A 24 -11.94 -5.95 -2.05
N ALA A 25 -11.42 -5.45 -3.18
CA ALA A 25 -10.02 -5.00 -3.25
C ALA A 25 -9.76 -3.87 -2.24
N ASP A 26 -8.59 -3.89 -1.62
CA ASP A 26 -8.22 -3.04 -0.46
C ASP A 26 -8.23 -1.53 -0.75
N VAL A 27 -8.22 -1.13 -2.02
CA VAL A 27 -8.36 0.28 -2.41
C VAL A 27 -9.77 0.83 -2.17
N PHE A 28 -10.78 -0.05 -2.06
CA PHE A 28 -12.16 0.34 -1.81
C PHE A 28 -12.42 0.30 -0.30
N THR A 29 -12.52 1.47 0.30
CA THR A 29 -12.83 1.64 1.73
C THR A 29 -13.77 2.83 1.91
N ASP A 30 -14.21 3.05 3.13
CA ASP A 30 -14.91 4.28 3.50
C ASP A 30 -14.10 5.51 3.07
N ASN A 31 -14.78 6.61 2.81
CA ASN A 31 -14.21 7.89 2.39
C ASN A 31 -13.54 7.91 1.00
N MET A 32 -13.62 6.83 0.20
CA MET A 32 -13.01 6.79 -1.13
C MET A 32 -13.63 7.82 -2.10
N VAL A 33 -12.86 8.16 -3.12
CA VAL A 33 -13.34 8.91 -4.29
C VAL A 33 -13.31 7.99 -5.50
N LEU A 34 -14.41 7.94 -6.25
CA LEU A 34 -14.48 7.22 -7.52
C LEU A 34 -14.41 8.23 -8.67
N GLN A 35 -13.79 7.82 -9.78
CA GLN A 35 -13.61 8.69 -10.95
C GLN A 35 -14.96 9.09 -11.56
N ARG A 36 -15.17 10.41 -11.77
CA ARG A 36 -16.32 10.94 -12.50
C ARG A 36 -16.17 10.75 -14.00
N ASP A 37 -17.28 10.88 -14.73
CA ASP A 37 -17.39 10.96 -16.19
C ASP A 37 -16.70 9.80 -16.94
N ALA A 38 -16.42 8.69 -16.23
CA ALA A 38 -15.80 7.50 -16.77
C ALA A 38 -16.42 6.23 -16.20
N LYS A 39 -16.24 5.11 -16.89
CA LYS A 39 -16.58 3.78 -16.35
C LYS A 39 -15.65 3.45 -15.20
N VAL A 40 -16.22 3.01 -14.06
CA VAL A 40 -15.46 2.65 -12.86
C VAL A 40 -15.57 1.16 -12.60
N ARG A 41 -14.44 0.46 -12.57
CA ARG A 41 -14.39 -0.97 -12.22
C ARG A 41 -14.26 -1.12 -10.71
N ILE A 42 -15.09 -1.99 -10.14
CA ILE A 42 -15.06 -2.43 -8.75
C ILE A 42 -14.82 -3.94 -8.77
N TRP A 43 -13.86 -4.44 -8.01
CA TRP A 43 -13.43 -5.84 -8.09
C TRP A 43 -13.05 -6.43 -6.74
N GLY A 44 -12.92 -7.76 -6.72
CA GLY A 44 -12.49 -8.51 -5.55
C GLY A 44 -12.36 -9.99 -5.82
N LYS A 45 -12.39 -10.79 -4.77
CA LYS A 45 -12.30 -12.25 -4.85
C LYS A 45 -13.55 -12.90 -4.28
N ALA A 46 -13.99 -14.01 -4.87
CA ALA A 46 -15.06 -14.84 -4.37
C ALA A 46 -14.89 -16.27 -4.93
N THR A 47 -15.57 -17.24 -4.34
CA THR A 47 -15.67 -18.61 -4.91
C THR A 47 -16.31 -18.54 -6.29
N ASN A 48 -15.92 -19.43 -7.21
CA ASN A 48 -16.48 -19.44 -8.57
C ASN A 48 -17.98 -19.67 -8.58
N GLY A 49 -18.67 -18.99 -9.49
CA GLY A 49 -20.10 -19.13 -9.69
C GLY A 49 -20.97 -18.32 -8.72
N GLU A 50 -20.37 -17.60 -7.78
CA GLU A 50 -21.08 -16.75 -6.84
C GLU A 50 -21.66 -15.51 -7.52
N LYS A 51 -22.90 -15.13 -7.15
CA LYS A 51 -23.58 -13.95 -7.68
C LYS A 51 -23.32 -12.73 -6.80
N ILE A 52 -22.53 -11.82 -7.29
CA ILE A 52 -22.23 -10.57 -6.62
C ILE A 52 -23.17 -9.47 -7.13
N GLN A 53 -23.74 -8.70 -6.21
CA GLN A 53 -24.57 -7.54 -6.51
C GLN A 53 -23.92 -6.27 -5.95
N LEU A 54 -23.97 -5.19 -6.71
CA LEU A 54 -23.46 -3.87 -6.31
C LEU A 54 -24.55 -2.83 -6.49
N LEU A 55 -24.78 -2.03 -5.44
CA LEU A 55 -25.70 -0.90 -5.41
C LEU A 55 -24.89 0.36 -5.11
N PHE A 56 -24.92 1.33 -6.00
CA PHE A 56 -24.23 2.60 -5.83
C PHE A 56 -24.88 3.70 -6.69
N ASN A 57 -25.19 4.83 -6.08
CA ASN A 57 -25.68 6.05 -6.76
C ASN A 57 -26.78 5.74 -7.81
N GLY A 58 -27.83 5.02 -7.41
CA GLY A 58 -28.95 4.62 -8.26
C GLY A 58 -28.63 3.49 -9.24
N GLN A 59 -27.41 3.05 -9.37
CA GLN A 59 -27.04 1.92 -10.21
C GLN A 59 -27.16 0.60 -9.44
N HIS A 60 -27.75 -0.41 -10.10
CA HIS A 60 -27.87 -1.78 -9.62
C HIS A 60 -27.20 -2.70 -10.63
N LYS A 61 -26.04 -3.22 -10.29
CA LYS A 61 -25.22 -4.06 -11.16
C LYS A 61 -25.00 -5.42 -10.53
N GLN A 62 -24.74 -6.43 -11.34
CA GLN A 62 -24.41 -7.78 -10.87
C GLN A 62 -23.45 -8.49 -11.80
N CYS A 63 -22.67 -9.43 -11.27
CA CYS A 63 -21.84 -10.34 -12.03
C CYS A 63 -21.82 -11.73 -11.38
N LEU A 64 -21.26 -12.70 -12.09
CA LEU A 64 -20.84 -13.98 -11.53
C LEU A 64 -19.32 -13.96 -11.36
N SER A 65 -18.83 -14.51 -10.25
CA SER A 65 -17.40 -14.70 -10.06
C SER A 65 -16.85 -15.80 -10.99
N LEU A 66 -15.66 -15.56 -11.51
CA LEU A 66 -14.95 -16.49 -12.40
C LEU A 66 -13.47 -16.54 -12.00
N ASN A 67 -12.89 -17.74 -11.97
CA ASN A 67 -11.47 -17.94 -11.60
C ASN A 67 -11.07 -17.33 -10.25
N GLY A 68 -11.98 -17.38 -9.26
CA GLY A 68 -11.72 -16.84 -7.94
C GLY A 68 -11.83 -15.31 -7.84
N GLN A 69 -12.28 -14.64 -8.91
CA GLN A 69 -12.37 -13.18 -8.98
C GLN A 69 -13.76 -12.73 -9.43
N TRP A 70 -14.10 -11.49 -9.11
CA TRP A 70 -15.29 -10.82 -9.62
C TRP A 70 -14.96 -9.37 -9.96
N GLU A 71 -15.64 -8.83 -10.96
CA GLU A 71 -15.56 -7.44 -11.38
C GLU A 71 -16.92 -6.93 -11.82
N ILE A 72 -17.27 -5.74 -11.36
CA ILE A 72 -18.47 -5.01 -11.79
C ILE A 72 -18.04 -3.63 -12.28
N THR A 73 -18.52 -3.25 -13.46
CA THR A 73 -18.29 -1.93 -14.04
C THR A 73 -19.50 -1.03 -13.83
N LEU A 74 -19.30 0.08 -13.13
CA LEU A 74 -20.27 1.17 -13.01
C LEU A 74 -20.24 2.04 -14.26
N ASP A 75 -21.40 2.55 -14.65
CA ASP A 75 -21.52 3.53 -15.72
C ASP A 75 -20.97 4.90 -15.28
N PRO A 76 -20.62 5.78 -16.22
CA PRO A 76 -20.18 7.14 -15.92
C PRO A 76 -21.16 7.88 -15.01
N MET A 77 -20.63 8.64 -14.06
CA MET A 77 -21.40 9.42 -13.09
C MET A 77 -20.87 10.86 -13.04
N ALA A 78 -21.75 11.82 -12.84
CA ALA A 78 -21.36 13.18 -12.50
C ALA A 78 -20.75 13.22 -11.08
N TYR A 79 -19.93 14.22 -10.80
CA TYR A 79 -19.38 14.42 -9.47
C TYR A 79 -20.46 14.68 -8.42
N GLY A 80 -20.18 14.32 -7.18
CA GLY A 80 -21.07 14.51 -6.05
C GLY A 80 -20.85 13.53 -4.90
N GLY A 81 -21.80 13.46 -4.02
CA GLY A 81 -21.79 12.66 -2.80
C GLY A 81 -22.03 13.52 -1.55
N PRO A 82 -21.86 12.95 -0.34
CA PRO A 82 -21.41 11.57 -0.09
C PRO A 82 -22.51 10.54 -0.37
N TYR A 83 -22.09 9.40 -0.89
CA TYR A 83 -22.94 8.25 -1.17
C TYR A 83 -22.56 7.04 -0.30
N GLU A 84 -23.44 6.01 -0.33
CA GLU A 84 -23.18 4.70 0.25
C GLU A 84 -23.09 3.66 -0.87
N MET A 85 -22.05 2.79 -0.85
CA MET A 85 -21.92 1.66 -1.76
C MET A 85 -22.17 0.37 -0.98
N LYS A 86 -23.04 -0.50 -1.51
CA LYS A 86 -23.32 -1.82 -0.96
C LYS A 86 -22.94 -2.91 -1.95
N ILE A 87 -22.18 -3.89 -1.47
CA ILE A 87 -21.81 -5.08 -2.23
C ILE A 87 -22.33 -6.29 -1.47
N ARG A 88 -23.09 -7.15 -2.15
CA ARG A 88 -23.81 -8.27 -1.53
C ARG A 88 -23.45 -9.59 -2.20
N LEU A 89 -23.32 -10.63 -1.38
CA LEU A 89 -23.22 -12.03 -1.77
C LEU A 89 -23.94 -12.89 -0.73
N ASP A 90 -24.98 -13.62 -1.12
CA ASP A 90 -25.70 -14.63 -0.30
C ASP A 90 -26.03 -14.21 1.14
N GLY A 91 -26.56 -13.00 1.31
CA GLY A 91 -26.92 -12.47 2.63
C GLY A 91 -25.80 -11.69 3.32
N ASP A 92 -24.54 -11.90 2.94
CA ASP A 92 -23.43 -11.07 3.41
C ASP A 92 -23.43 -9.72 2.67
N THR A 93 -23.16 -8.65 3.38
CA THR A 93 -23.12 -7.30 2.81
C THR A 93 -21.87 -6.55 3.32
N VAL A 94 -21.10 -6.04 2.37
CA VAL A 94 -20.05 -5.04 2.64
C VAL A 94 -20.60 -3.68 2.27
N THR A 95 -20.51 -2.72 3.17
CA THR A 95 -20.99 -1.35 2.96
C THR A 95 -19.84 -0.37 3.11
N PHE A 96 -19.63 0.46 2.10
CA PHE A 96 -18.72 1.59 2.14
C PHE A 96 -19.50 2.88 2.27
N LYS A 97 -19.11 3.71 3.24
CA LYS A 97 -19.78 4.98 3.58
C LYS A 97 -18.94 6.16 3.12
N ASN A 98 -19.61 7.30 3.01
CA ASN A 98 -18.98 8.59 2.70
C ASN A 98 -18.17 8.55 1.39
N VAL A 99 -18.70 7.86 0.37
CA VAL A 99 -18.08 7.73 -0.95
C VAL A 99 -18.39 8.96 -1.78
N LEU A 100 -17.37 9.57 -2.36
CA LEU A 100 -17.51 10.69 -3.29
C LEU A 100 -17.28 10.21 -4.72
N VAL A 101 -17.84 10.96 -5.66
CA VAL A 101 -17.53 10.88 -7.09
C VAL A 101 -16.84 12.18 -7.48
N GLY A 102 -15.64 12.10 -8.06
CA GLY A 102 -14.82 13.26 -8.38
C GLY A 102 -13.63 12.89 -9.26
N ASP A 103 -12.58 13.68 -9.23
CA ASP A 103 -11.36 13.41 -9.98
C ASP A 103 -10.35 12.62 -9.15
N VAL A 104 -9.92 11.47 -9.67
CA VAL A 104 -8.94 10.61 -8.99
C VAL A 104 -7.58 10.71 -9.66
N TRP A 105 -6.55 11.06 -8.88
CA TRP A 105 -5.20 11.27 -9.36
C TRP A 105 -4.23 10.28 -8.71
N LEU A 106 -3.34 9.70 -9.53
CA LEU A 106 -2.27 8.85 -9.06
C LEU A 106 -1.00 9.68 -8.80
N ALA A 107 -0.57 9.74 -7.54
CA ALA A 107 0.62 10.46 -7.11
C ALA A 107 1.78 9.48 -6.93
N GLY A 108 2.42 9.10 -8.03
CA GLY A 108 3.60 8.23 -8.10
C GLY A 108 4.90 9.01 -8.11
N GLY A 109 6.02 8.31 -8.04
CA GLY A 109 7.36 8.86 -8.09
C GLY A 109 8.25 8.42 -6.93
N GLN A 110 9.28 9.22 -6.62
CA GLN A 110 10.23 8.87 -5.58
C GLN A 110 10.20 9.82 -4.37
N SER A 111 11.35 10.07 -3.74
CA SER A 111 11.48 10.77 -2.46
C SER A 111 10.78 12.12 -2.36
N ASN A 112 10.74 12.92 -3.43
CA ASN A 112 10.01 14.18 -3.42
C ASN A 112 8.50 14.00 -3.24
N MET A 113 7.93 12.95 -3.85
CA MET A 113 6.51 12.62 -3.65
C MET A 113 6.24 12.02 -2.27
N GLU A 114 7.26 11.54 -1.55
CA GLU A 114 7.14 11.10 -0.15
C GLU A 114 7.26 12.24 0.86
N TRP A 115 7.72 13.43 0.44
CA TRP A 115 7.89 14.56 1.34
C TRP A 115 6.56 15.00 1.92
N THR A 116 6.41 14.87 3.24
CA THR A 116 5.13 15.09 3.91
C THR A 116 4.91 16.55 4.29
N MET A 117 3.64 16.93 4.48
CA MET A 117 3.23 18.28 4.88
C MET A 117 3.87 18.74 6.19
N ARG A 118 4.18 17.84 7.14
CA ARG A 118 4.88 18.21 8.39
C ARG A 118 6.30 18.72 8.16
N ARG A 119 6.89 18.52 6.98
CA ARG A 119 8.27 18.88 6.64
C ARG A 119 8.40 20.10 5.73
N VAL A 120 7.29 20.72 5.35
CA VAL A 120 7.33 21.92 4.51
C VAL A 120 7.66 23.15 5.35
N LYS A 121 8.11 24.22 4.69
CA LYS A 121 8.23 25.53 5.31
C LYS A 121 6.83 25.98 5.78
N ASP A 122 6.75 26.60 6.95
CA ASP A 122 5.50 27.08 7.55
C ASP A 122 4.43 25.98 7.76
N ALA A 123 4.88 24.72 8.01
CA ALA A 123 4.02 23.56 8.16
C ALA A 123 2.86 23.78 9.15
N THR A 124 3.13 24.45 10.28
CA THR A 124 2.13 24.66 11.33
C THR A 124 0.92 25.43 10.82
N SER A 125 1.09 26.56 10.14
CA SER A 125 -0.01 27.34 9.58
C SER A 125 -0.70 26.60 8.44
N GLN A 126 0.05 25.99 7.52
CA GLN A 126 -0.50 25.24 6.38
C GLN A 126 -1.33 24.02 6.82
N ILE A 127 -0.95 23.38 7.92
CA ILE A 127 -1.68 22.26 8.51
C ILE A 127 -2.95 22.76 9.21
N ALA A 128 -2.85 23.85 9.96
CA ALA A 128 -4.00 24.43 10.66
C ALA A 128 -5.12 24.86 9.70
N ASP A 129 -4.76 25.36 8.52
CA ASP A 129 -5.68 25.80 7.47
C ASP A 129 -6.22 24.65 6.59
N ALA A 130 -5.81 23.42 6.83
CA ALA A 130 -6.18 22.27 5.99
C ALA A 130 -7.51 21.66 6.44
N ASP A 131 -8.61 22.29 6.00
CA ASP A 131 -9.97 21.78 6.17
C ASP A 131 -10.66 21.70 4.79
N TYR A 132 -10.41 20.56 4.11
CA TYR A 132 -10.94 20.28 2.77
C TYR A 132 -11.59 18.89 2.75
N PRO A 133 -12.82 18.74 3.28
CA PRO A 133 -13.44 17.42 3.43
C PRO A 133 -13.76 16.71 2.11
N GLU A 134 -13.71 17.39 0.97
CA GLU A 134 -13.85 16.79 -0.34
C GLU A 134 -12.51 16.41 -1.00
N ILE A 135 -11.39 16.74 -0.36
CA ILE A 135 -10.09 16.16 -0.73
C ILE A 135 -9.87 14.90 0.10
N ARG A 136 -9.61 13.79 -0.58
CA ARG A 136 -9.38 12.48 0.03
C ARG A 136 -8.03 11.94 -0.39
N TYR A 137 -7.41 11.21 0.51
CA TYR A 137 -6.07 10.73 0.34
C TYR A 137 -5.95 9.27 0.72
N TYR A 138 -5.50 8.45 -0.21
CA TYR A 138 -5.20 7.04 -0.01
C TYR A 138 -3.70 6.82 -0.15
N LYS A 139 -3.06 6.32 0.90
CA LYS A 139 -1.66 5.92 0.84
C LYS A 139 -1.59 4.43 0.53
N ALA A 140 -1.18 4.10 -0.68
CA ALA A 140 -1.01 2.70 -1.08
C ALA A 140 0.02 2.03 -0.15
N PRO A 141 -0.31 0.88 0.43
CA PRO A 141 0.63 0.15 1.26
C PRO A 141 1.81 -0.33 0.43
N ARG A 142 3.00 -0.27 1.02
CA ARG A 142 4.19 -0.86 0.40
C ARG A 142 4.21 -2.35 0.67
N VAL A 143 4.30 -3.12 -0.39
CA VAL A 143 4.43 -4.57 -0.34
C VAL A 143 5.84 -4.93 -0.78
N PHE A 144 6.61 -5.51 0.14
CA PHE A 144 7.91 -6.07 -0.19
C PHE A 144 7.76 -7.55 -0.56
N TYR A 145 8.64 -8.06 -1.40
CA TYR A 145 8.61 -9.46 -1.85
C TYR A 145 8.50 -10.46 -0.68
N SER A 146 9.16 -10.18 0.43
CA SER A 146 9.17 -11.02 1.65
C SER A 146 8.00 -10.76 2.60
N SER A 147 7.07 -9.86 2.26
CA SER A 147 5.96 -9.54 3.16
C SER A 147 4.93 -10.66 3.19
N HIS A 148 4.81 -11.35 4.31
CA HIS A 148 3.78 -12.36 4.55
C HIS A 148 2.41 -11.72 4.83
N GLN A 149 2.40 -10.46 5.25
CA GLN A 149 1.20 -9.68 5.50
C GLN A 149 1.26 -8.37 4.73
N VAL A 150 0.25 -8.12 3.92
CA VAL A 150 0.09 -6.84 3.22
C VAL A 150 -0.71 -5.91 4.12
N PRO A 151 -0.16 -4.77 4.55
CA PRO A 151 -0.93 -3.77 5.28
C PRO A 151 -2.12 -3.31 4.42
N LYS A 152 -3.26 -3.05 5.06
CA LYS A 152 -4.39 -2.44 4.38
C LYS A 152 -4.21 -0.93 4.32
N GLY A 153 -4.52 -0.34 3.17
CA GLY A 153 -4.64 1.10 3.02
C GLY A 153 -6.01 1.60 3.49
N ASP A 154 -6.10 2.89 3.71
CA ASP A 154 -7.36 3.57 4.01
C ASP A 154 -7.43 4.93 3.31
N TRP A 155 -8.63 5.33 2.92
CA TRP A 155 -8.90 6.67 2.44
C TRP A 155 -9.12 7.61 3.63
N ARG A 156 -8.37 8.69 3.67
CA ARG A 156 -8.43 9.70 4.73
C ARG A 156 -9.00 11.00 4.20
N VAL A 157 -9.90 11.57 4.98
CA VAL A 157 -10.45 12.91 4.74
C VAL A 157 -9.36 13.94 5.04
N CYS A 158 -9.17 14.93 4.18
CA CYS A 158 -8.23 16.01 4.43
C CYS A 158 -8.72 16.93 5.55
N SER A 159 -7.94 16.97 6.62
CA SER A 159 -8.14 17.82 7.78
C SER A 159 -6.79 18.19 8.41
N SER A 160 -6.77 19.12 9.34
CA SER A 160 -5.57 19.46 10.11
C SER A 160 -4.96 18.26 10.86
N VAL A 161 -5.77 17.23 11.17
CA VAL A 161 -5.31 16.00 11.84
C VAL A 161 -4.62 15.03 10.88
N THR A 162 -5.12 14.90 9.65
CA THR A 162 -4.67 13.88 8.70
C THR A 162 -3.63 14.40 7.71
N VAL A 163 -3.72 15.67 7.30
CA VAL A 163 -2.84 16.28 6.30
C VAL A 163 -1.34 16.26 6.65
N PRO A 164 -0.89 16.24 7.91
CA PRO A 164 0.54 16.13 8.23
C PRO A 164 1.24 14.96 7.57
N GLU A 165 0.51 13.86 7.31
CA GLU A 165 1.04 12.63 6.68
C GLU A 165 0.90 12.60 5.15
N PHE A 166 0.17 13.55 4.56
CA PHE A 166 0.00 13.60 3.12
C PHE A 166 1.29 14.05 2.42
N SER A 167 1.51 13.60 1.20
CA SER A 167 2.52 14.16 0.32
C SER A 167 2.25 15.65 0.14
N ALA A 168 3.25 16.49 0.39
CA ALA A 168 3.11 17.93 0.24
C ALA A 168 2.80 18.32 -1.22
N ILE A 169 3.51 17.71 -2.18
CA ILE A 169 3.28 17.96 -3.61
C ILE A 169 1.86 17.57 -3.99
N ALA A 170 1.43 16.37 -3.60
CA ALA A 170 0.10 15.90 -3.93
C ALA A 170 -1.00 16.71 -3.24
N TYR A 171 -0.80 17.13 -1.99
CA TYR A 171 -1.74 17.98 -1.26
C TYR A 171 -1.89 19.36 -1.91
N TYR A 172 -0.78 20.06 -2.20
CA TYR A 172 -0.87 21.37 -2.84
C TYR A 172 -1.49 21.29 -4.22
N PHE A 173 -1.17 20.26 -4.99
CA PHE A 173 -1.83 20.00 -6.26
C PHE A 173 -3.34 19.83 -6.07
N ALA A 174 -3.77 18.89 -5.22
CA ALA A 174 -5.18 18.61 -4.98
C ALA A 174 -5.95 19.85 -4.49
N ARG A 175 -5.36 20.60 -3.54
CA ARG A 175 -5.95 21.81 -3.00
C ARG A 175 -6.14 22.88 -4.07
N ASN A 176 -5.16 23.10 -4.93
CA ASN A 176 -5.24 24.12 -5.96
C ASN A 176 -6.26 23.74 -7.03
N VAL A 177 -6.25 22.47 -7.47
CA VAL A 177 -7.26 21.96 -8.42
C VAL A 177 -8.67 22.07 -7.82
N TYR A 178 -8.85 21.61 -6.58
CA TYR A 178 -10.14 21.70 -5.89
C TYR A 178 -10.67 23.14 -5.81
N LYS A 179 -9.81 24.09 -5.45
CA LYS A 179 -10.20 25.51 -5.38
C LYS A 179 -10.61 26.10 -6.73
N GLU A 180 -10.01 25.59 -7.81
CA GLU A 180 -10.31 26.08 -9.17
C GLU A 180 -11.62 25.51 -9.72
N ILE A 181 -11.84 24.20 -9.53
CA ILE A 181 -12.96 23.52 -10.20
C ILE A 181 -14.13 23.12 -9.29
N GLY A 182 -13.96 23.13 -7.96
CA GLY A 182 -15.01 22.78 -6.98
C GLY A 182 -15.48 21.33 -7.07
N VAL A 183 -14.64 20.40 -7.56
CA VAL A 183 -14.95 18.98 -7.71
C VAL A 183 -14.18 18.19 -6.67
N PRO A 184 -14.79 17.18 -6.02
CA PRO A 184 -14.08 16.31 -5.10
C PRO A 184 -12.80 15.70 -5.70
N ILE A 185 -11.71 15.68 -4.95
CA ILE A 185 -10.41 15.18 -5.39
C ILE A 185 -9.97 13.97 -4.56
N GLY A 186 -9.70 12.86 -5.24
CA GLY A 186 -9.06 11.70 -4.66
C GLY A 186 -7.60 11.60 -5.07
N ILE A 187 -6.69 11.45 -4.10
CA ILE A 187 -5.27 11.21 -4.35
C ILE A 187 -4.91 9.79 -3.92
N ILE A 188 -4.40 8.99 -4.86
CA ILE A 188 -3.79 7.69 -4.56
C ILE A 188 -2.28 7.88 -4.60
N GLN A 189 -1.64 7.88 -3.43
CA GLN A 189 -0.19 8.04 -3.30
C GLN A 189 0.50 6.68 -3.26
N CYS A 190 1.45 6.46 -4.18
CA CYS A 190 2.24 5.23 -4.23
C CYS A 190 3.73 5.48 -4.54
N PRO A 191 4.44 6.43 -3.89
CA PRO A 191 5.84 6.70 -4.18
C PRO A 191 6.76 5.66 -3.54
N VAL A 192 7.91 5.45 -4.17
CA VAL A 192 9.02 4.65 -3.60
C VAL A 192 10.32 5.42 -3.79
N GLY A 193 10.86 5.96 -2.70
CA GLY A 193 12.11 6.71 -2.71
C GLY A 193 13.28 5.87 -3.20
N GLY A 194 14.20 6.50 -3.95
CA GLY A 194 15.39 5.85 -4.50
C GLY A 194 15.15 5.05 -5.78
N THR A 195 13.94 5.04 -6.33
CA THR A 195 13.65 4.36 -7.60
C THR A 195 14.06 5.21 -8.80
N THR A 196 14.49 4.55 -9.88
CA THR A 196 14.73 5.17 -11.18
C THR A 196 13.42 5.30 -11.96
N ILE A 197 13.41 6.07 -13.04
CA ILE A 197 12.20 6.28 -13.86
C ILE A 197 11.70 4.98 -14.50
N GLU A 198 12.61 4.08 -14.84
CA GLU A 198 12.31 2.81 -15.49
C GLU A 198 11.43 1.91 -14.60
N ALA A 199 11.57 2.02 -13.28
CA ALA A 199 10.71 1.29 -12.33
C ALA A 199 9.23 1.69 -12.42
N TRP A 200 8.92 2.83 -13.06
CA TRP A 200 7.57 3.37 -13.24
C TRP A 200 7.04 3.18 -14.66
N MET A 201 7.81 2.52 -15.53
CA MET A 201 7.42 2.23 -16.92
C MET A 201 6.97 0.78 -17.04
N SER A 202 6.03 0.52 -17.95
CA SER A 202 5.64 -0.86 -18.23
C SER A 202 6.77 -1.61 -18.94
N ARG A 203 6.82 -2.94 -18.75
CA ARG A 203 7.80 -3.79 -19.42
C ARG A 203 7.72 -3.65 -20.94
N GLU A 204 6.52 -3.56 -21.49
CA GLU A 204 6.27 -3.39 -22.92
C GLU A 204 6.88 -2.08 -23.43
N THR A 205 6.69 -0.98 -22.68
CA THR A 205 7.27 0.32 -23.02
C THR A 205 8.81 0.27 -23.01
N LEU A 206 9.40 -0.38 -22.01
CA LEU A 206 10.85 -0.54 -21.91
C LEU A 206 11.40 -1.40 -23.06
N LEU A 207 10.72 -2.48 -23.42
CA LEU A 207 11.13 -3.38 -24.51
C LEU A 207 10.97 -2.75 -25.91
N ALA A 208 10.13 -1.73 -26.07
CA ALA A 208 9.96 -1.01 -27.32
C ALA A 208 11.23 -0.25 -27.76
N ASP A 209 12.13 0.08 -26.82
CA ASP A 209 13.38 0.75 -27.10
C ASP A 209 14.57 -0.14 -26.75
N LYS A 210 15.41 -0.45 -27.76
CA LYS A 210 16.58 -1.33 -27.61
C LYS A 210 17.59 -0.84 -26.55
N ARG A 211 17.60 0.46 -26.23
CA ARG A 211 18.46 1.04 -25.19
C ARG A 211 18.12 0.53 -23.80
N HIS A 212 16.87 0.15 -23.56
CA HIS A 212 16.40 -0.35 -22.27
C HIS A 212 16.55 -1.87 -22.11
N LYS A 213 16.89 -2.59 -23.19
CA LYS A 213 17.05 -4.06 -23.15
C LYS A 213 18.00 -4.54 -22.03
N PRO A 214 19.20 -3.94 -21.81
CA PRO A 214 20.09 -4.36 -20.74
C PRO A 214 19.47 -4.20 -19.33
N ILE A 215 18.58 -3.21 -19.14
CA ILE A 215 17.87 -2.98 -17.87
C ILE A 215 16.94 -4.17 -17.59
N ILE A 216 16.17 -4.58 -18.60
CA ILE A 216 15.25 -5.72 -18.50
C ILE A 216 16.01 -7.03 -18.27
N GLU A 217 17.09 -7.27 -19.01
CA GLU A 217 17.92 -8.48 -18.88
C GLU A 217 18.54 -8.57 -17.47
N ASN A 218 19.04 -7.46 -16.95
CA ASN A 218 19.55 -7.39 -15.59
C ASN A 218 18.45 -7.64 -14.54
N TYR A 219 17.27 -7.03 -14.71
CA TYR A 219 16.12 -7.28 -13.83
C TYR A 219 15.71 -8.76 -13.85
N ASP A 220 15.58 -9.37 -15.02
CA ASP A 220 15.20 -10.79 -15.16
C ASP A 220 16.24 -11.71 -14.51
N SER A 221 17.53 -11.40 -14.65
CA SER A 221 18.62 -12.12 -13.98
C SER A 221 18.53 -12.02 -12.46
N ILE A 222 18.26 -10.82 -11.94
CA ILE A 222 18.08 -10.62 -10.50
C ILE A 222 16.85 -11.40 -10.00
N VAL A 223 15.72 -11.30 -10.67
CA VAL A 223 14.48 -11.97 -10.27
C VAL A 223 14.64 -13.49 -10.32
N SER A 224 15.28 -14.04 -11.34
CA SER A 224 15.49 -15.50 -11.47
C SER A 224 16.40 -16.07 -10.37
N SER A 225 17.37 -15.29 -9.89
CA SER A 225 18.28 -15.68 -8.82
C SER A 225 17.82 -15.28 -7.41
N TYR A 226 16.70 -14.50 -7.32
CA TYR A 226 16.32 -13.83 -6.09
C TYR A 226 16.02 -14.81 -4.95
N GLY A 227 15.26 -15.88 -5.21
CA GLY A 227 14.87 -16.85 -4.18
C GLY A 227 16.09 -17.46 -3.48
N THR A 228 17.01 -18.03 -4.26
CA THR A 228 18.24 -18.66 -3.71
C THR A 228 19.15 -17.64 -3.03
N ARG A 229 19.29 -16.47 -3.63
CA ARG A 229 20.12 -15.39 -3.08
C ARG A 229 19.50 -14.79 -1.80
N TYR A 230 18.19 -14.64 -1.76
CA TYR A 230 17.48 -14.12 -0.59
C TYR A 230 17.65 -15.07 0.62
N GLU A 231 17.43 -16.37 0.45
CA GLU A 231 17.59 -17.35 1.52
C GLU A 231 19.02 -17.36 2.10
N ALA A 232 20.03 -17.29 1.22
CA ALA A 232 21.43 -17.21 1.65
C ALA A 232 21.70 -15.92 2.45
N LEU A 233 21.25 -14.76 1.94
CA LEU A 233 21.44 -13.47 2.62
C LEU A 233 20.63 -13.37 3.91
N TYR A 234 19.44 -13.95 3.94
CA TYR A 234 18.62 -13.99 5.13
C TYR A 234 19.26 -14.83 6.23
N THR A 235 19.79 -15.99 5.87
CA THR A 235 20.54 -16.87 6.81
C THR A 235 21.79 -16.17 7.35
N GLU A 236 22.53 -15.48 6.48
CA GLU A 236 23.69 -14.69 6.89
C GLU A 236 23.29 -13.55 7.84
N TRP A 237 22.19 -12.85 7.53
CA TRP A 237 21.64 -11.80 8.38
C TRP A 237 21.20 -12.33 9.74
N GLU A 238 20.49 -13.47 9.81
CA GLU A 238 20.07 -14.10 11.08
C GLU A 238 21.29 -14.45 11.96
N ASN A 239 22.33 -15.01 11.35
CA ASN A 239 23.58 -15.33 12.06
C ASN A 239 24.25 -14.07 12.60
N ASN A 240 24.39 -13.03 11.77
CA ASN A 240 24.99 -11.76 12.16
C ASN A 240 24.14 -11.04 13.22
N LYS A 241 22.81 -11.11 13.11
CA LYS A 241 21.88 -10.57 14.11
C LYS A 241 22.02 -11.27 15.46
N ALA A 242 22.16 -12.60 15.48
CA ALA A 242 22.35 -13.37 16.71
C ALA A 242 23.66 -12.98 17.43
N ILE A 243 24.74 -12.82 16.66
CA ILE A 243 26.04 -12.35 17.18
C ILE A 243 25.91 -10.93 17.75
N TYR A 244 25.22 -10.05 17.04
CA TYR A 244 24.99 -8.68 17.48
C TYR A 244 24.14 -8.61 18.74
N ASP A 245 23.03 -9.35 18.78
CA ASP A 245 22.12 -9.39 19.93
C ASP A 245 22.85 -9.92 21.18
N GLN A 246 23.76 -10.88 21.01
CA GLN A 246 24.62 -11.39 22.10
C GLN A 246 25.64 -10.34 22.58
N ALA A 247 26.36 -9.71 21.64
CA ALA A 247 27.31 -8.63 21.95
C ALA A 247 26.62 -7.42 22.62
N THR A 248 25.42 -7.11 22.19
CA THR A 248 24.62 -6.01 22.77
C THR A 248 24.17 -6.34 24.20
N LYS A 249 23.78 -7.59 24.49
CA LYS A 249 23.46 -8.03 25.86
C LYS A 249 24.67 -7.92 26.80
N GLU A 250 25.86 -8.24 26.30
CA GLU A 250 27.09 -8.10 27.05
C GLU A 250 27.51 -6.64 27.30
N GLN A 251 27.24 -5.76 26.34
CA GLN A 251 27.49 -4.30 26.43
C GLN A 251 26.43 -3.57 27.26
N GLN A 252 25.18 -4.04 27.30
CA GLN A 252 24.10 -3.42 28.11
C GLN A 252 24.42 -3.32 29.59
N SER A 253 25.41 -4.10 30.07
CA SER A 253 25.94 -3.99 31.43
C SER A 253 26.86 -2.77 31.62
N ARG A 254 27.27 -2.05 30.55
CA ARG A 254 28.35 -1.04 30.62
C ARG A 254 27.96 0.41 30.42
N SER A 255 26.92 0.80 29.68
CA SER A 255 26.40 2.20 29.71
C SER A 255 25.09 2.43 28.94
N VAL A 256 24.29 3.41 29.42
CA VAL A 256 23.01 3.82 28.81
C VAL A 256 23.21 4.67 27.54
N PHE A 257 24.39 5.24 27.36
CA PHE A 257 24.69 6.17 26.27
C PHE A 257 24.94 5.46 24.93
N GLU A 258 25.48 4.25 24.94
CA GLU A 258 25.76 3.47 23.72
C GLU A 258 24.50 2.86 23.08
N LYS A 259 23.40 2.73 23.83
CA LYS A 259 22.12 2.20 23.32
C LYS A 259 21.52 3.02 22.17
N THR A 260 21.70 4.35 22.19
CA THR A 260 21.06 5.24 21.21
C THR A 260 21.81 5.28 19.89
N THR A 261 23.13 5.17 19.95
CA THR A 261 24.00 5.21 18.75
C THR A 261 24.02 3.90 17.98
N GLY A 262 24.01 2.76 18.69
CA GLY A 262 24.01 1.43 18.05
C GLY A 262 22.73 1.13 17.28
N SER A 263 21.56 1.54 17.81
CA SER A 263 20.27 1.37 17.13
C SER A 263 20.14 2.19 15.83
N MET A 264 20.74 3.39 15.77
CA MET A 264 20.76 4.20 14.55
C MET A 264 21.71 3.64 13.49
N LEU A 265 22.86 3.11 13.88
CA LEU A 265 23.84 2.53 12.96
C LEU A 265 23.33 1.25 12.29
N ILE A 266 22.56 0.42 12.99
CA ILE A 266 22.03 -0.84 12.43
C ILE A 266 20.85 -0.58 11.51
N GLY A 267 19.97 0.34 11.85
CA GLY A 267 18.90 0.79 10.92
C GLY A 267 19.49 1.31 9.60
N SER A 268 20.59 2.04 9.69
CA SER A 268 21.30 2.57 8.51
C SER A 268 22.09 1.50 7.75
N LEU A 269 22.73 0.55 8.43
CA LEU A 269 23.43 -0.57 7.79
C LEU A 269 22.44 -1.56 7.13
N LEU A 270 21.32 -1.87 7.78
CA LEU A 270 20.30 -2.74 7.19
C LEU A 270 19.68 -2.11 5.94
N LEU A 271 19.45 -0.78 5.98
CA LEU A 271 18.96 -0.02 4.82
C LEU A 271 20.02 0.02 3.71
N LEU A 272 21.31 0.19 4.04
CA LEU A 272 22.43 0.15 3.08
C LEU A 272 22.63 -1.26 2.48
N PHE A 273 22.53 -2.33 3.30
CA PHE A 273 22.63 -3.71 2.80
C PHE A 273 21.43 -4.09 1.92
N LEU A 274 20.20 -3.68 2.28
CA LEU A 274 19.03 -3.88 1.44
C LEU A 274 19.12 -3.06 0.14
N LEU A 275 19.61 -1.82 0.20
CA LEU A 275 19.85 -1.00 -0.99
C LEU A 275 20.99 -1.57 -1.85
N GLN A 276 22.08 -2.07 -1.26
CA GLN A 276 23.16 -2.75 -2.02
C GLN A 276 22.71 -4.10 -2.59
N ALA A 277 21.88 -4.87 -1.90
CA ALA A 277 21.33 -6.12 -2.42
C ALA A 277 20.33 -5.89 -3.57
N VAL A 278 19.55 -4.81 -3.51
CA VAL A 278 18.56 -4.46 -4.55
C VAL A 278 19.22 -3.76 -5.76
N PHE A 279 20.27 -2.95 -5.53
CA PHE A 279 20.87 -2.12 -6.59
C PHE A 279 22.24 -2.60 -7.07
N GLY A 280 22.78 -3.70 -6.56
CA GLY A 280 24.01 -4.35 -7.02
C GLY A 280 25.25 -3.43 -6.97
N ALA A 281 26.40 -3.95 -6.57
CA ALA A 281 27.69 -3.28 -6.60
C ALA A 281 28.20 -3.05 -8.05
N GLY A 282 27.35 -2.46 -8.90
CA GLY A 282 27.67 -1.98 -10.23
C GLY A 282 27.52 -0.46 -10.21
N GLY A 283 28.63 0.23 -9.94
CA GLY A 283 28.65 1.68 -9.95
C GLY A 283 28.04 2.23 -11.24
N ILE A 284 26.93 2.93 -11.11
CA ILE A 284 26.43 3.81 -12.16
C ILE A 284 27.44 4.95 -12.22
N ARG A 285 28.41 4.85 -13.15
CA ARG A 285 29.16 6.02 -13.59
C ARG A 285 28.15 6.99 -14.16
N ALA A 286 27.96 8.10 -13.48
CA ALA A 286 27.27 9.24 -14.04
C ALA A 286 27.90 9.57 -15.40
N LEU A 287 27.12 9.44 -16.48
CA LEU A 287 27.50 9.95 -17.77
C LEU A 287 27.47 11.48 -17.67
N PRO A 288 28.51 12.20 -18.11
CA PRO A 288 28.48 13.66 -18.13
C PRO A 288 27.42 14.12 -19.13
N PHE A 289 26.56 15.00 -18.68
CA PHE A 289 25.72 15.79 -19.58
C PHE A 289 26.60 16.67 -20.44
N SER A 290 26.57 16.47 -21.72
CA SER A 290 27.00 17.42 -22.75
C SER A 290 25.79 17.82 -23.58
#